data_08b3317f2434e87311f5ad2735173c42
#
_entry.id   08b3317f2434e87311f5ad2735173c42
#
_cell.length_a   1.000
_cell.length_b   1.000
_cell.length_c   1.000
_cell.angle_alpha   90.00
_cell.angle_beta   90.00
_cell.angle_gamma   90.00
#
_symmetry.space_group_name_H-M   'P 1'
#
loop_
_entity.id
_entity.type
_entity.pdbx_description
1 polymer ?
#
loop_
_entity_poly.entity_id
_entity_poly.type
_entity_poly.pdbx_seq_one_letter_code
_entity_poly.pdbx_strand_id
1 'polypeptide(L)'
;GDVYKRQTPDFIVVDGKEGGTGAAPLEFMDHMGMPLRDGLSFVHNTLVGCGLRDRLRLGASGKIISAFDMARVMALGADWCNAARGFMFAVGCIQAQTCHTGLCPTGVTSQDPRRQRAIVVPDKADRVFNFHRNTVQALAELVAAAGLDHPGQLGPQHFLRRGAADRVV
;
A
#
# COMPACT_ATOMS: atom_id res chain seq x y z
N GLY A 1 -25.00 6.71 22.30
CA GLY A 1 -23.67 7.29 22.04
C GLY A 1 -22.51 6.58 22.74
N ASP A 2 -22.73 5.95 23.93
CA ASP A 2 -21.59 5.43 24.73
C ASP A 2 -21.14 4.01 24.38
N VAL A 3 -21.90 3.27 23.61
CA VAL A 3 -21.55 1.90 23.21
C VAL A 3 -20.30 1.89 22.32
N TYR A 4 -20.15 2.89 21.46
CA TYR A 4 -19.00 2.99 20.52
C TYR A 4 -17.71 3.50 21.17
N LYS A 5 -17.77 4.19 22.29
CA LYS A 5 -16.60 4.76 22.98
C LYS A 5 -15.76 3.73 23.76
N ARG A 6 -16.29 2.52 23.99
CA ARG A 6 -15.62 1.46 24.75
C ARG A 6 -15.15 0.27 23.91
N GLN A 7 -15.40 0.31 22.61
CA GLN A 7 -15.00 -0.78 21.70
C GLN A 7 -13.67 -0.45 21.05
N THR A 8 -12.74 -1.40 21.13
CA THR A 8 -11.49 -1.36 20.36
C THR A 8 -11.77 -2.00 19.00
N PRO A 9 -11.37 -1.40 17.87
CA PRO A 9 -11.50 -2.03 16.57
C PRO A 9 -10.59 -3.26 16.48
N ASP A 10 -10.91 -4.21 15.61
CA ASP A 10 -10.07 -5.37 15.34
C ASP A 10 -8.85 -4.97 14.51
N PHE A 11 -9.00 -3.98 13.66
CA PHE A 11 -7.92 -3.45 12.83
C PHE A 11 -8.10 -1.96 12.50
N ILE A 12 -7.00 -1.34 12.11
CA ILE A 12 -6.94 0.04 11.58
C ILE A 12 -6.18 0.00 10.25
N VAL A 13 -6.68 0.68 9.24
CA VAL A 13 -5.95 0.91 8.00
C VAL A 13 -5.44 2.35 7.98
N VAL A 14 -4.13 2.50 7.86
CA VAL A 14 -3.49 3.79 7.64
C VAL A 14 -3.35 3.98 6.14
N ASP A 15 -4.12 4.92 5.59
CA ASP A 15 -4.08 5.28 4.16
C ASP A 15 -3.36 6.62 4.00
N GLY A 16 -2.15 6.59 3.47
CA GLY A 16 -1.31 7.77 3.27
C GLY A 16 -1.80 8.65 2.12
N LYS A 17 -1.34 9.91 2.09
CA LYS A 17 -1.68 10.87 1.02
C LYS A 17 -1.30 10.37 -0.38
N GLU A 18 -0.30 9.51 -0.50
CA GLU A 18 0.13 8.88 -1.74
C GLU A 18 -0.87 7.87 -2.27
N GLY A 19 -1.82 7.45 -1.44
CA GLY A 19 -2.87 6.49 -1.77
C GLY A 19 -3.85 7.03 -2.79
N GLY A 20 -4.97 6.37 -2.84
CA GLY A 20 -6.00 6.66 -3.81
C GLY A 20 -5.77 5.96 -5.15
N THR A 21 -6.87 5.67 -5.78
CA THR A 21 -6.92 4.91 -7.04
C THR A 21 -6.97 5.82 -8.26
N GLY A 22 -6.70 7.12 -8.11
CA GLY A 22 -6.84 8.10 -9.18
C GLY A 22 -8.27 8.60 -9.37
N ALA A 23 -9.18 8.30 -8.46
CA ALA A 23 -10.52 8.90 -8.47
C ALA A 23 -10.50 10.37 -8.06
N ALA A 24 -9.50 10.79 -7.28
CA ALA A 24 -9.32 12.17 -6.88
C ALA A 24 -8.46 12.95 -7.91
N PRO A 25 -8.64 14.27 -8.05
CA PRO A 25 -7.73 15.14 -8.76
C PRO A 25 -6.29 15.04 -8.23
N LEU A 26 -5.30 15.28 -9.09
CA LEU A 26 -3.88 15.12 -8.77
C LEU A 26 -3.45 15.99 -7.57
N GLU A 27 -3.97 17.19 -7.47
CA GLU A 27 -3.69 18.11 -6.37
C GLU A 27 -4.06 17.51 -5.00
N PHE A 28 -5.18 16.82 -4.93
CA PHE A 28 -5.59 16.15 -3.69
C PHE A 28 -4.73 14.92 -3.38
N MET A 29 -4.39 14.11 -4.39
CA MET A 29 -3.56 12.93 -4.20
C MET A 29 -2.13 13.28 -3.77
N ASP A 30 -1.57 14.35 -4.29
CA ASP A 30 -0.16 14.68 -4.09
C ASP A 30 0.09 15.64 -2.93
N HIS A 31 -0.92 16.42 -2.52
CA HIS A 31 -0.74 17.51 -1.56
C HIS A 31 -1.58 17.42 -0.29
N MET A 32 -2.68 16.65 -0.29
CA MET A 32 -3.59 16.56 0.86
C MET A 32 -3.28 15.32 1.71
N GLY A 33 -3.15 15.53 3.01
CA GLY A 33 -2.94 14.44 3.97
C GLY A 33 -1.48 14.23 4.37
N MET A 34 -1.28 13.26 5.25
CA MET A 34 0.03 12.88 5.78
C MET A 34 0.67 11.78 4.91
N PRO A 35 1.98 11.82 4.65
CA PRO A 35 2.68 10.70 4.01
C PRO A 35 2.48 9.38 4.77
N LEU A 36 2.33 8.28 4.02
CA LEU A 36 2.07 6.95 4.62
C LEU A 36 3.05 6.59 5.72
N ARG A 37 4.35 6.78 5.48
CA ARG A 37 5.37 6.38 6.45
C ARG A 37 5.25 7.12 7.77
N ASP A 38 5.01 8.42 7.70
CA ASP A 38 4.87 9.27 8.88
C ASP A 38 3.58 8.91 9.63
N GLY A 39 2.46 8.76 8.91
CA GLY A 39 1.18 8.35 9.47
C GLY A 39 1.22 6.96 10.09
N LEU A 40 1.84 5.99 9.41
CA LEU A 40 1.97 4.62 9.92
C LEU A 40 2.83 4.57 11.20
N SER A 41 4.00 5.23 11.17
CA SER A 41 4.88 5.30 12.35
C SER A 41 4.19 5.99 13.53
N PHE A 42 3.46 7.07 13.26
CA PHE A 42 2.69 7.77 14.29
C PHE A 42 1.62 6.87 14.93
N VAL A 43 0.81 6.20 14.12
CA VAL A 43 -0.25 5.29 14.62
C VAL A 43 0.35 4.10 15.36
N HIS A 44 1.38 3.44 14.77
CA HIS A 44 2.06 2.31 15.39
C HIS A 44 2.62 2.68 16.77
N ASN A 45 3.40 3.75 16.85
CA ASN A 45 4.02 4.18 18.12
C ASN A 45 2.98 4.61 19.16
N THR A 46 1.89 5.25 18.73
CA THR A 46 0.79 5.61 19.62
C THR A 46 0.13 4.35 20.22
N LEU A 47 -0.13 3.34 19.39
CA LEU A 47 -0.71 2.08 19.86
C LEU A 47 0.22 1.31 20.80
N VAL A 48 1.53 1.33 20.53
CA VAL A 48 2.54 0.76 21.45
C VAL A 48 2.51 1.52 22.77
N GLY A 49 2.55 2.85 22.74
CA GLY A 49 2.53 3.68 23.95
C GLY A 49 1.27 3.52 24.79
N CYS A 50 0.13 3.21 24.16
CA CYS A 50 -1.14 2.93 24.85
C CYS A 50 -1.31 1.45 25.27
N GLY A 51 -0.38 0.56 24.96
CA GLY A 51 -0.49 -0.89 25.23
C GLY A 51 -1.59 -1.57 24.39
N LEU A 52 -1.92 -1.04 23.23
CA LEU A 52 -3.00 -1.54 22.36
C LEU A 52 -2.49 -2.26 21.10
N ARG A 53 -1.20 -2.13 20.77
CA ARG A 53 -0.67 -2.65 19.50
C ARG A 53 -0.89 -4.14 19.29
N ASP A 54 -0.79 -4.94 20.34
CA ASP A 54 -0.94 -6.40 20.27
C ASP A 54 -2.41 -6.85 20.21
N ARG A 55 -3.34 -5.92 20.45
CA ARG A 55 -4.79 -6.20 20.46
C ARG A 55 -5.47 -5.97 19.13
N LEU A 56 -4.80 -5.32 18.19
CA LEU A 56 -5.36 -4.97 16.89
C LEU A 56 -4.32 -5.11 15.77
N ARG A 57 -4.80 -5.17 14.54
CA ARG A 57 -3.96 -5.26 13.34
C ARG A 57 -3.88 -3.93 12.63
N LEU A 58 -2.72 -3.65 12.00
CA LEU A 58 -2.49 -2.47 11.19
C LEU A 58 -2.33 -2.83 9.72
N GLY A 59 -3.18 -2.23 8.88
CA GLY A 59 -3.02 -2.23 7.43
C GLY A 59 -2.33 -0.95 6.96
N ALA A 60 -1.50 -1.05 5.93
CA ALA A 60 -0.89 0.09 5.27
C ALA A 60 -1.39 0.21 3.83
N SER A 61 -1.76 1.42 3.43
CA SER A 61 -2.22 1.77 2.08
C SER A 61 -1.58 3.09 1.63
N GLY A 62 -1.05 3.14 0.41
CA GLY A 62 -0.45 4.37 -0.15
C GLY A 62 0.72 4.08 -1.09
N LYS A 63 0.44 3.93 -2.39
CA LYS A 63 1.43 3.65 -3.46
C LYS A 63 2.40 2.49 -3.13
N ILE A 64 1.89 1.45 -2.49
CA ILE A 64 2.64 0.21 -2.27
C ILE A 64 2.57 -0.59 -3.57
N ILE A 65 3.69 -0.75 -4.27
CA ILE A 65 3.74 -1.33 -5.62
C ILE A 65 4.68 -2.54 -5.65
N SER A 66 5.86 -2.42 -5.07
CA SER A 66 6.90 -3.44 -5.08
C SER A 66 6.97 -4.24 -3.78
N ALA A 67 7.62 -5.39 -3.82
CA ALA A 67 7.96 -6.17 -2.63
C ALA A 67 8.78 -5.36 -1.62
N PHE A 68 9.67 -4.49 -2.09
CA PHE A 68 10.45 -3.62 -1.23
C PHE A 68 9.58 -2.58 -0.50
N ASP A 69 8.56 -2.03 -1.18
CA ASP A 69 7.59 -1.14 -0.52
C ASP A 69 6.81 -1.89 0.57
N MET A 70 6.39 -3.14 0.29
CA MET A 70 5.73 -3.99 1.27
C MET A 70 6.63 -4.25 2.48
N ALA A 71 7.84 -4.74 2.26
CA ALA A 71 8.79 -5.03 3.33
C ALA A 71 9.05 -3.79 4.20
N ARG A 72 9.22 -2.62 3.57
CA ARG A 72 9.45 -1.35 4.27
C ARG A 72 8.29 -0.94 5.18
N VAL A 73 7.04 -1.02 4.69
CA VAL A 73 5.89 -0.63 5.54
C VAL A 73 5.60 -1.66 6.62
N MET A 74 5.87 -2.94 6.36
CA MET A 74 5.79 -3.99 7.39
C MET A 74 6.83 -3.76 8.48
N ALA A 75 8.05 -3.37 8.12
CA ALA A 75 9.09 -2.98 9.08
C ALA A 75 8.70 -1.77 9.93
N LEU A 76 7.83 -0.88 9.44
CA LEU A 76 7.29 0.26 10.18
C LEU A 76 6.05 -0.09 11.02
N GLY A 77 5.67 -1.37 11.06
CA GLY A 77 4.62 -1.88 11.93
C GLY A 77 3.31 -2.26 11.25
N ALA A 78 3.24 -2.34 9.92
CA ALA A 78 2.07 -2.87 9.24
C ALA A 78 2.03 -4.40 9.33
N ASP A 79 0.85 -4.96 9.59
CA ASP A 79 0.62 -6.41 9.53
C ASP A 79 0.26 -6.88 8.12
N TRP A 80 -0.30 -5.98 7.28
CA TRP A 80 -0.57 -6.24 5.85
C TRP A 80 -0.53 -4.96 5.03
N CYS A 81 -0.52 -5.14 3.70
CA CYS A 81 -0.46 -4.06 2.73
C CYS A 81 -1.65 -4.09 1.77
N ASN A 82 -2.24 -2.92 1.53
CA ASN A 82 -3.20 -2.72 0.46
C ASN A 82 -2.46 -2.16 -0.76
N ALA A 83 -2.44 -2.92 -1.86
CA ALA A 83 -1.80 -2.53 -3.10
C ALA A 83 -2.84 -2.32 -4.20
N ALA A 84 -3.03 -1.08 -4.64
CA ALA A 84 -3.96 -0.76 -5.73
C ALA A 84 -3.20 -0.44 -7.03
N ARG A 85 -2.22 0.46 -6.98
CA ARG A 85 -1.52 0.96 -8.18
C ARG A 85 -0.77 -0.12 -8.93
N GLY A 86 -0.10 -1.04 -8.23
CA GLY A 86 0.58 -2.17 -8.84
C GLY A 86 -0.38 -3.07 -9.62
N PHE A 87 -1.52 -3.38 -9.05
CA PHE A 87 -2.57 -4.17 -9.72
C PHE A 87 -3.20 -3.42 -10.89
N MET A 88 -3.37 -2.09 -10.79
CA MET A 88 -3.82 -1.29 -11.93
C MET A 88 -2.84 -1.40 -13.11
N PHE A 89 -1.53 -1.41 -12.88
CA PHE A 89 -0.53 -1.61 -13.93
C PHE A 89 -0.62 -3.02 -14.52
N ALA A 90 -0.81 -4.04 -13.69
CA ALA A 90 -1.02 -5.41 -14.17
C ALA A 90 -2.25 -5.52 -15.09
N VAL A 91 -3.34 -4.83 -14.75
CA VAL A 91 -4.55 -4.77 -15.60
C VAL A 91 -4.32 -3.97 -16.89
N GLY A 92 -3.34 -3.07 -16.96
CA GLY A 92 -2.98 -2.34 -18.16
C GLY A 92 -3.10 -0.81 -18.06
N CYS A 93 -3.00 -0.25 -16.85
CA CYS A 93 -2.91 1.18 -16.66
C CYS A 93 -1.63 1.74 -17.31
N ILE A 94 -1.77 2.78 -18.12
CA ILE A 94 -0.67 3.47 -18.82
C ILE A 94 -0.32 4.82 -18.20
N GLN A 95 -0.80 5.10 -16.98
CA GLN A 95 -0.59 6.36 -16.28
C GLN A 95 -1.08 7.61 -17.03
N ALA A 96 -2.20 7.51 -17.74
CA ALA A 96 -2.79 8.64 -18.45
C ALA A 96 -3.29 9.78 -17.54
N GLN A 97 -3.37 9.54 -16.22
CA GLN A 97 -3.75 10.51 -15.16
C GLN A 97 -5.13 11.17 -15.35
N THR A 98 -5.97 10.61 -16.22
CA THR A 98 -7.34 11.05 -16.47
C THR A 98 -8.38 10.19 -15.75
N CYS A 99 -7.99 9.50 -14.69
CA CYS A 99 -8.82 8.51 -14.00
C CYS A 99 -10.11 9.11 -13.44
N HIS A 100 -10.03 10.32 -12.89
CA HIS A 100 -11.15 11.04 -12.28
C HIS A 100 -12.19 11.55 -13.30
N THR A 101 -11.85 11.57 -14.58
CA THR A 101 -12.74 12.07 -15.66
C THR A 101 -13.63 11.01 -16.27
N GLY A 102 -13.39 9.72 -15.97
CA GLY A 102 -14.04 8.59 -16.65
C GLY A 102 -13.52 8.32 -18.07
N LEU A 103 -12.55 9.11 -18.56
CA LEU A 103 -12.02 9.03 -19.93
C LEU A 103 -10.75 8.17 -20.04
N CYS A 104 -10.59 7.19 -19.14
CA CYS A 104 -9.43 6.29 -19.16
C CYS A 104 -9.26 5.62 -20.53
N PRO A 105 -8.11 5.79 -21.22
CA PRO A 105 -7.93 5.25 -22.57
C PRO A 105 -7.87 3.71 -22.61
N THR A 106 -7.48 3.08 -21.49
CA THR A 106 -7.38 1.62 -21.38
C THR A 106 -8.59 0.97 -20.70
N GLY A 107 -9.60 1.75 -20.33
CA GLY A 107 -10.83 1.26 -19.70
C GLY A 107 -10.72 0.90 -18.21
N VAL A 108 -9.53 0.94 -17.62
CA VAL A 108 -9.28 0.47 -16.23
C VAL A 108 -10.10 1.24 -15.19
N THR A 109 -10.32 2.55 -15.39
CA THR A 109 -11.10 3.40 -14.48
C THR A 109 -12.31 4.06 -15.15
N SER A 110 -12.79 3.51 -16.29
CA SER A 110 -13.94 4.03 -17.00
C SER A 110 -15.16 3.14 -16.79
N GLN A 111 -16.35 3.77 -16.73
CA GLN A 111 -17.64 3.08 -16.77
C GLN A 111 -18.19 2.98 -18.21
N ASP A 112 -17.50 3.55 -19.20
CA ASP A 112 -17.89 3.46 -20.61
C ASP A 112 -17.64 2.04 -21.15
N PRO A 113 -18.71 1.31 -21.59
CA PRO A 113 -18.56 -0.06 -22.11
C PRO A 113 -17.65 -0.16 -23.32
N ARG A 114 -17.53 0.91 -24.12
CA ARG A 114 -16.66 0.94 -25.30
C ARG A 114 -15.19 0.90 -24.87
N ARG A 115 -14.85 1.64 -23.82
CA ARG A 115 -13.49 1.68 -23.24
C ARG A 115 -13.17 0.40 -22.49
N GLN A 116 -14.14 -0.16 -21.77
CA GLN A 116 -13.98 -1.40 -21.02
C GLN A 116 -13.70 -2.63 -21.92
N ARG A 117 -14.02 -2.58 -23.19
CA ARG A 117 -13.69 -3.66 -24.16
C ARG A 117 -12.19 -3.95 -24.26
N ALA A 118 -11.34 -3.00 -23.90
CA ALA A 118 -9.88 -3.19 -23.83
C ALA A 118 -9.45 -4.12 -22.68
N ILE A 119 -10.36 -4.37 -21.71
CA ILE A 119 -10.10 -5.27 -20.57
C ILE A 119 -10.59 -6.67 -20.95
N VAL A 120 -9.70 -7.43 -21.59
CA VAL A 120 -9.94 -8.84 -21.90
C VAL A 120 -9.71 -9.65 -20.63
N VAL A 121 -10.78 -10.09 -19.96
CA VAL A 121 -10.74 -10.65 -18.60
C VAL A 121 -9.75 -11.80 -18.46
N PRO A 122 -9.70 -12.85 -19.32
CA PRO A 122 -8.73 -13.94 -19.16
C PRO A 122 -7.27 -13.45 -19.19
N ASP A 123 -6.90 -12.61 -20.16
CA ASP A 123 -5.55 -12.03 -20.26
C ASP A 123 -5.19 -11.20 -19.00
N LYS A 124 -6.14 -10.39 -18.52
CA LYS A 124 -5.89 -9.55 -17.35
C LYS A 124 -5.83 -10.36 -16.06
N ALA A 125 -6.60 -11.42 -15.93
CA ALA A 125 -6.54 -12.33 -14.79
C ALA A 125 -5.15 -13.00 -14.68
N ASP A 126 -4.61 -13.52 -15.79
CA ASP A 126 -3.28 -14.12 -15.82
C ASP A 126 -2.18 -13.10 -15.47
N ARG A 127 -2.29 -11.87 -15.96
CA ARG A 127 -1.34 -10.79 -15.64
C ARG A 127 -1.38 -10.42 -14.16
N VAL A 128 -2.57 -10.30 -13.57
CA VAL A 128 -2.76 -10.02 -12.14
C VAL A 128 -2.21 -11.16 -11.30
N PHE A 129 -2.50 -12.40 -11.66
CA PHE A 129 -1.97 -13.59 -10.99
C PHE A 129 -0.43 -13.60 -11.00
N ASN A 130 0.19 -13.41 -12.16
CA ASN A 130 1.64 -13.40 -12.30
C ASN A 130 2.27 -12.25 -11.53
N PHE A 131 1.69 -11.04 -11.60
CA PHE A 131 2.17 -9.89 -10.83
C PHE A 131 2.14 -10.17 -9.32
N HIS A 132 1.01 -10.67 -8.81
CA HIS A 132 0.86 -10.98 -7.39
C HIS A 132 1.83 -12.07 -6.94
N ARG A 133 1.88 -13.19 -7.66
CA ARG A 133 2.79 -14.31 -7.35
C ARG A 133 4.26 -13.84 -7.29
N ASN A 134 4.71 -13.10 -8.31
CA ASN A 134 6.09 -12.64 -8.39
C ASN A 134 6.40 -11.60 -7.30
N THR A 135 5.43 -10.73 -6.95
CA THR A 135 5.61 -9.77 -5.87
C THR A 135 5.73 -10.44 -4.51
N VAL A 136 4.91 -11.45 -4.23
CA VAL A 136 4.97 -12.23 -2.97
C VAL A 136 6.26 -13.04 -2.90
N GLN A 137 6.69 -13.65 -4.00
CA GLN A 137 7.97 -14.36 -4.08
C GLN A 137 9.14 -13.40 -3.79
N ALA A 138 9.17 -12.24 -4.42
CA ALA A 138 10.21 -11.24 -4.17
C ALA A 138 10.20 -10.74 -2.71
N LEU A 139 9.03 -10.64 -2.06
CA LEU A 139 8.95 -10.34 -0.63
C LEU A 139 9.58 -11.46 0.20
N ALA A 140 9.29 -12.71 -0.12
CA ALA A 140 9.88 -13.86 0.58
C ALA A 140 11.41 -13.88 0.45
N GLU A 141 11.93 -13.56 -0.74
CA GLU A 141 13.38 -13.45 -0.98
C GLU A 141 14.02 -12.31 -0.15
N LEU A 142 13.35 -11.16 -0.03
CA LEU A 142 13.82 -10.05 0.82
C LEU A 142 13.85 -10.45 2.31
N VAL A 143 12.82 -11.14 2.79
CA VAL A 143 12.73 -11.64 4.17
C VAL A 143 13.85 -12.64 4.44
N ALA A 144 14.06 -13.61 3.54
CA ALA A 144 15.13 -14.59 3.65
C ALA A 144 16.53 -13.94 3.60
N ALA A 145 16.73 -12.94 2.74
CA ALA A 145 17.99 -12.18 2.67
C ALA A 145 18.29 -11.40 3.96
N ALA A 146 17.24 -11.00 4.70
CA ALA A 146 17.39 -10.40 6.01
C ALA A 146 17.63 -11.43 7.14
N GLY A 147 17.69 -12.75 6.82
CA GLY A 147 17.84 -13.81 7.81
C GLY A 147 16.58 -14.09 8.62
N LEU A 148 15.41 -13.80 8.06
CA LEU A 148 14.12 -13.91 8.73
C LEU A 148 13.25 -14.98 8.05
N ASP A 149 12.35 -15.60 8.83
CA ASP A 149 11.44 -16.65 8.35
C ASP A 149 10.05 -16.13 8.02
N HIS A 150 9.69 -14.94 8.51
CA HIS A 150 8.36 -14.37 8.33
C HIS A 150 8.43 -12.83 8.20
N PRO A 151 7.66 -12.22 7.29
CA PRO A 151 7.69 -10.76 7.08
C PRO A 151 7.27 -9.96 8.32
N GLY A 152 6.47 -10.52 9.23
CA GLY A 152 6.12 -9.90 10.51
C GLY A 152 7.31 -9.74 11.49
N GLN A 153 8.46 -10.33 11.18
CA GLN A 153 9.70 -10.15 11.94
C GLN A 153 10.54 -8.95 11.45
N LEU A 154 10.14 -8.35 10.33
CA LEU A 154 10.77 -7.14 9.82
C LEU A 154 10.59 -6.00 10.81
N GLY A 155 11.67 -5.29 11.08
CA GLY A 155 11.67 -4.11 11.93
C GLY A 155 12.48 -2.97 11.31
N PRO A 156 12.41 -1.76 11.88
CA PRO A 156 13.10 -0.58 11.33
C PRO A 156 14.60 -0.78 11.13
N GLN A 157 15.23 -1.62 11.96
CA GLN A 157 16.66 -1.94 11.87
C GLN A 157 17.07 -2.64 10.57
N HIS A 158 16.13 -3.24 9.83
CA HIS A 158 16.39 -3.89 8.54
C HIS A 158 16.33 -2.91 7.36
N PHE A 159 15.87 -1.68 7.58
CA PHE A 159 15.68 -0.66 6.53
C PHE A 159 16.33 0.66 6.91
N LEU A 160 17.59 0.80 6.55
CA LEU A 160 18.32 2.04 6.77
C LEU A 160 18.05 3.02 5.63
N ARG A 161 17.68 4.24 5.98
CA ARG A 161 17.53 5.33 5.02
C ARG A 161 18.78 6.20 5.04
N ARG A 162 19.34 6.48 3.87
CA ARG A 162 20.34 7.53 3.74
C ARG A 162 19.66 8.88 3.97
N GLY A 163 20.05 9.57 5.03
CA GLY A 163 19.64 10.93 5.34
C GLY A 163 20.46 11.98 4.58
N ALA A 164 20.98 12.99 5.27
CA ALA A 164 22.02 13.87 4.74
C ALA A 164 23.32 13.09 4.49
N ALA A 165 24.25 13.65 3.72
CA ALA A 165 25.46 12.96 3.25
C ALA A 165 26.30 12.30 4.36
N ASP A 166 26.11 12.70 5.61
CA ASP A 166 26.86 12.29 6.81
C ASP A 166 26.01 11.47 7.81
N ARG A 167 24.73 11.18 7.52
CA ARG A 167 23.86 10.45 8.46
C ARG A 167 23.07 9.35 7.76
N VAL A 168 23.08 8.16 8.38
CA VAL A 168 22.18 7.06 8.14
C VAL A 168 21.10 7.09 9.23
N VAL A 169 19.84 7.08 8.84
CA VAL A 169 18.68 7.13 9.74
C VAL A 169 17.82 5.90 9.54
#